data_85c713fd827cb54e15ed40bd3afc5275
#
_entry.id   85c713fd827cb54e15ed40bd3afc5275
#
_cell.length_a   1.000
_cell.length_b   1.000
_cell.length_c   1.000
_cell.angle_alpha   90.00
_cell.angle_beta   90.00
_cell.angle_gamma   90.00
#
_symmetry.space_group_name_H-M   'P 1'
#
loop_
_entity.id
_entity.type
_entity.pdbx_description
1 polymer ?
#
loop_
_entity_poly.entity_id
_entity_poly.type
_entity_poly.pdbx_seq_one_letter_code
_entity_poly.pdbx_strand_id
1 'polypeptide(L)'
;MSKPKFKNPVVNWIDYRLPIFTFMNHELNEYPTPKNLNYFWNFGSLAGITLVIMIVTGIVLSMNYTAHIDYAFDSVERIMRDVNHGWLLRYIHMNGASFFFIVVYIHIFRGLYYGSYKAPREILWILGVLILLLMMATAFMGYVLPWGQMSFWGATVITNLFSAIPLVGESIVTWLWGGFSVDNPTLNRFFSLHFVLPFVIVGVVILHLVALHRFGSNNPIGIDVKGKQDTIPFHPYYTIKDLFGLSVFATIFAAAVFFFPNFMGHPDNYIPANPMVTPAHIVPEWYFLPFYAILRAIPDKLGGVLFMFGAIMVLFVLPWLDKSSVRSSQFRPLYKLFFWFLVIDCICLLYTSPSPRDVEESRMPSSD
;
A
#
# COMPACT_ATOMS: atom_id res chain seq x y z
N MET A 1 26.94 14.43 30.60
CA MET A 1 25.49 14.28 30.49
C MET A 1 24.85 15.65 30.40
N SER A 2 24.05 15.94 29.36
CA SER A 2 23.36 17.22 29.19
C SER A 2 22.34 17.42 30.31
N LYS A 3 22.22 18.64 30.84
CA LYS A 3 21.21 18.98 31.85
C LYS A 3 19.81 18.80 31.26
N PRO A 4 18.81 18.36 32.06
CA PRO A 4 17.43 18.23 31.64
C PRO A 4 16.91 19.52 30.97
N LYS A 5 16.27 19.39 29.80
CA LYS A 5 15.79 20.55 29.02
C LYS A 5 14.33 20.90 29.33
N PHE A 6 13.58 20.05 30.03
CA PHE A 6 12.14 20.19 30.24
C PHE A 6 11.83 20.79 31.60
N LYS A 7 10.81 21.67 31.67
CA LYS A 7 10.37 22.28 32.92
C LYS A 7 9.66 21.31 33.86
N ASN A 8 8.99 20.28 33.30
CA ASN A 8 8.26 19.28 34.07
C ASN A 8 9.23 18.27 34.68
N PRO A 9 9.23 18.06 36.03
CA PRO A 9 10.17 17.16 36.69
C PRO A 9 9.96 15.69 36.31
N VAL A 10 8.72 15.26 36.05
CA VAL A 10 8.41 13.89 35.62
C VAL A 10 8.95 13.62 34.22
N VAL A 11 8.73 14.56 33.29
CA VAL A 11 9.28 14.49 31.92
C VAL A 11 10.81 14.42 31.97
N ASN A 12 11.45 15.27 32.76
CA ASN A 12 12.90 15.24 32.94
C ASN A 12 13.40 13.92 33.54
N TRP A 13 12.67 13.36 34.52
CA TRP A 13 13.04 12.11 35.15
C TRP A 13 12.99 10.93 34.16
N ILE A 14 11.96 10.89 33.28
CA ILE A 14 11.83 9.91 32.21
C ILE A 14 12.93 10.13 31.18
N ASP A 15 13.07 11.35 30.65
CA ASP A 15 13.98 11.66 29.56
C ASP A 15 15.45 11.47 29.92
N TYR A 16 15.82 11.69 31.19
CA TYR A 16 17.17 11.41 31.69
C TYR A 16 17.53 9.92 31.61
N ARG A 17 16.54 9.02 31.77
CA ARG A 17 16.71 7.54 31.75
C ARG A 17 16.46 6.93 30.39
N LEU A 18 15.51 7.49 29.67
CA LEU A 18 15.12 7.07 28.32
C LEU A 18 14.80 8.34 27.51
N PRO A 19 15.71 8.84 26.66
CA PRO A 19 15.66 10.19 26.07
C PRO A 19 14.63 10.30 24.94
N ILE A 20 13.39 9.89 25.19
CA ILE A 20 12.29 9.92 24.23
C ILE A 20 11.93 11.35 23.85
N PHE A 21 11.74 12.22 24.84
CA PHE A 21 11.31 13.60 24.58
C PHE A 21 12.40 14.42 23.91
N THR A 22 13.67 14.22 24.30
CA THR A 22 14.82 14.84 23.61
C THR A 22 14.91 14.32 22.17
N PHE A 23 14.75 13.02 21.94
CA PHE A 23 14.74 12.43 20.59
C PHE A 23 13.58 13.00 19.76
N MET A 24 12.35 12.96 20.28
CA MET A 24 11.17 13.50 19.58
C MET A 24 11.32 14.99 19.27
N ASN A 25 11.88 15.78 20.19
CA ASN A 25 12.11 17.20 19.93
C ASN A 25 13.09 17.41 18.77
N HIS A 26 14.19 16.67 18.75
CA HIS A 26 15.20 16.77 17.71
C HIS A 26 14.65 16.30 16.34
N GLU A 27 13.98 15.14 16.31
CA GLU A 27 13.57 14.49 15.07
C GLU A 27 12.24 15.03 14.49
N LEU A 28 11.38 15.63 15.32
CA LEU A 28 10.08 16.15 14.88
C LEU A 28 10.00 17.68 14.95
N ASN A 29 10.39 18.28 16.07
CA ASN A 29 10.19 19.73 16.24
C ASN A 29 11.28 20.54 15.55
N GLU A 30 12.55 20.26 15.85
CA GLU A 30 13.70 21.02 15.38
C GLU A 30 14.24 20.54 14.02
N TYR A 31 13.67 19.47 13.47
CA TYR A 31 14.15 18.87 12.22
C TYR A 31 14.15 19.90 11.08
N PRO A 32 15.31 20.14 10.44
CA PRO A 32 15.43 21.16 9.40
C PRO A 32 14.79 20.68 8.11
N THR A 33 13.70 21.31 7.71
CA THR A 33 12.90 20.93 6.53
C THR A 33 13.03 22.00 5.44
N PRO A 34 13.21 21.65 4.17
CA PRO A 34 13.24 22.60 3.06
C PRO A 34 11.98 23.48 3.06
N LYS A 35 12.16 24.80 2.99
CA LYS A 35 11.04 25.76 3.10
C LYS A 35 10.08 25.78 1.89
N ASN A 36 10.45 25.15 0.78
CA ASN A 36 9.71 25.16 -0.48
C ASN A 36 8.90 23.89 -0.75
N LEU A 37 8.67 23.01 0.24
CA LEU A 37 7.84 21.81 0.05
C LEU A 37 6.38 22.21 -0.20
N ASN A 38 5.76 21.58 -1.20
CA ASN A 38 4.33 21.70 -1.50
C ASN A 38 3.51 20.59 -0.83
N TYR A 39 2.20 20.55 -1.07
CA TYR A 39 1.30 19.55 -0.44
C TYR A 39 1.55 18.11 -0.87
N PHE A 40 2.24 17.85 -1.97
CA PHE A 40 2.61 16.47 -2.34
C PHE A 40 3.56 15.81 -1.33
N TRP A 41 4.23 16.59 -0.46
CA TRP A 41 5.05 16.03 0.62
C TRP A 41 4.23 15.52 1.80
N ASN A 42 2.97 15.94 1.94
CA ASN A 42 2.07 15.46 3.01
C ASN A 42 1.67 13.98 2.81
N PHE A 43 1.80 13.42 1.60
CA PHE A 43 1.41 12.04 1.34
C PHE A 43 2.28 11.00 2.06
N GLY A 44 3.45 11.36 2.57
CA GLY A 44 4.23 10.51 3.47
C GLY A 44 3.63 10.41 4.87
N SER A 45 3.27 11.55 5.48
CA SER A 45 2.61 11.58 6.80
C SER A 45 1.20 10.97 6.74
N LEU A 46 0.44 11.23 5.66
CA LEU A 46 -0.86 10.59 5.43
C LEU A 46 -0.76 9.06 5.33
N ALA A 47 0.26 8.54 4.63
CA ALA A 47 0.50 7.10 4.55
C ALA A 47 0.77 6.50 5.94
N GLY A 48 1.60 7.17 6.76
CA GLY A 48 1.86 6.74 8.14
C GLY A 48 0.62 6.72 9.02
N ILE A 49 -0.22 7.76 8.94
CA ILE A 49 -1.49 7.83 9.69
C ILE A 49 -2.46 6.74 9.21
N THR A 50 -2.58 6.54 7.89
CA THR A 50 -3.45 5.50 7.34
C THR A 50 -2.98 4.11 7.77
N LEU A 51 -1.67 3.83 7.80
CA LEU A 51 -1.11 2.58 8.33
C LEU A 51 -1.56 2.34 9.79
N VAL A 52 -1.52 3.37 10.64
CA VAL A 52 -1.99 3.25 12.03
C VAL A 52 -3.49 2.94 12.07
N ILE A 53 -4.31 3.62 11.27
CA ILE A 53 -5.75 3.34 11.18
C ILE A 53 -6.00 1.89 10.76
N MET A 54 -5.28 1.40 9.75
CA MET A 54 -5.41 0.02 9.26
C MET A 54 -5.03 -1.00 10.33
N ILE A 55 -3.95 -0.79 11.06
CA ILE A 55 -3.53 -1.69 12.15
C ILE A 55 -4.55 -1.70 13.28
N VAL A 56 -4.97 -0.53 13.75
CA VAL A 56 -5.92 -0.44 14.88
C VAL A 56 -7.26 -1.08 14.52
N THR A 57 -7.82 -0.76 13.36
CA THR A 57 -9.09 -1.34 12.93
C THR A 57 -8.97 -2.84 12.65
N GLY A 58 -7.85 -3.31 12.09
CA GLY A 58 -7.57 -4.72 11.85
C GLY A 58 -7.48 -5.54 13.14
N ILE A 59 -6.79 -5.02 14.17
CA ILE A 59 -6.73 -5.67 15.49
C ILE A 59 -8.13 -5.81 16.09
N VAL A 60 -8.95 -4.75 16.04
CA VAL A 60 -10.30 -4.80 16.61
C VAL A 60 -11.20 -5.75 15.82
N LEU A 61 -11.11 -5.76 14.48
CA LEU A 61 -11.86 -6.72 13.65
C LEU A 61 -11.46 -8.16 13.94
N SER A 62 -10.17 -8.44 14.15
CA SER A 62 -9.67 -9.79 14.45
C SER A 62 -10.23 -10.39 15.73
N MET A 63 -10.67 -9.56 16.68
CA MET A 63 -11.29 -10.03 17.94
C MET A 63 -12.65 -10.72 17.72
N ASN A 64 -13.30 -10.46 16.57
CA ASN A 64 -14.61 -11.00 16.23
C ASN A 64 -14.61 -11.88 14.98
N TYR A 65 -13.50 -11.93 14.26
CA TYR A 65 -13.34 -12.72 13.04
C TYR A 65 -12.95 -14.16 13.36
N THR A 66 -13.47 -15.11 12.60
CA THR A 66 -13.16 -16.55 12.72
C THR A 66 -12.53 -17.05 11.42
N ALA A 67 -11.23 -17.38 11.45
CA ALA A 67 -10.49 -17.87 10.29
C ALA A 67 -10.77 -19.35 10.01
N HIS A 68 -11.97 -19.67 9.53
CA HIS A 68 -12.39 -21.00 9.13
C HIS A 68 -13.37 -20.89 7.97
N ILE A 69 -13.26 -21.76 6.97
CA ILE A 69 -14.06 -21.68 5.74
C ILE A 69 -15.57 -21.71 5.98
N ASP A 70 -16.03 -22.45 6.99
CA ASP A 70 -17.45 -22.52 7.34
C ASP A 70 -17.96 -21.30 8.13
N TYR A 71 -17.05 -20.49 8.71
CA TYR A 71 -17.43 -19.41 9.64
C TYR A 71 -16.92 -18.04 9.23
N ALA A 72 -15.95 -17.95 8.32
CA ALA A 72 -15.30 -16.68 7.98
C ALA A 72 -16.30 -15.67 7.43
N PHE A 73 -17.11 -16.06 6.45
CA PHE A 73 -18.13 -15.18 5.87
C PHE A 73 -19.16 -14.74 6.92
N ASP A 74 -19.72 -15.70 7.66
CA ASP A 74 -20.72 -15.43 8.70
C ASP A 74 -20.15 -14.57 9.86
N SER A 75 -18.87 -14.73 10.18
CA SER A 75 -18.22 -13.89 11.20
C SER A 75 -18.10 -12.43 10.73
N VAL A 76 -17.86 -12.18 9.44
CA VAL A 76 -17.88 -10.83 8.87
C VAL A 76 -19.29 -10.26 8.86
N GLU A 77 -20.31 -11.04 8.47
CA GLU A 77 -21.72 -10.63 8.55
C GLU A 77 -22.14 -10.30 9.99
N ARG A 78 -21.74 -11.13 10.95
CA ARG A 78 -21.95 -10.85 12.38
C ARG A 78 -21.29 -9.54 12.83
N ILE A 79 -20.05 -9.26 12.39
CA ILE A 79 -19.39 -7.99 12.67
C ILE A 79 -20.21 -6.83 12.13
N MET A 80 -20.74 -6.98 10.91
CA MET A 80 -21.49 -5.91 10.24
C MET A 80 -22.87 -5.65 10.90
N ARG A 81 -23.51 -6.66 11.46
CA ARG A 81 -24.92 -6.59 11.91
C ARG A 81 -25.07 -6.57 13.43
N ASP A 82 -24.33 -7.39 14.15
CA ASP A 82 -24.58 -7.68 15.55
C ASP A 82 -23.57 -7.01 16.49
N VAL A 83 -22.32 -6.79 16.03
CA VAL A 83 -21.30 -6.12 16.84
C VAL A 83 -21.54 -4.62 16.86
N ASN A 84 -21.60 -4.03 18.05
CA ASN A 84 -21.82 -2.60 18.21
C ASN A 84 -20.73 -1.79 17.49
N HIS A 85 -21.13 -0.93 16.55
CA HIS A 85 -20.24 -0.18 15.64
C HIS A 85 -19.32 -1.06 14.75
N GLY A 86 -19.55 -2.36 14.65
CA GLY A 86 -18.77 -3.26 13.82
C GLY A 86 -18.79 -2.90 12.34
N TRP A 87 -19.96 -2.49 11.82
CA TRP A 87 -20.10 -1.98 10.45
C TRP A 87 -19.17 -0.80 10.16
N LEU A 88 -19.01 0.11 11.09
CA LEU A 88 -18.15 1.28 10.94
C LEU A 88 -16.67 0.86 10.88
N LEU A 89 -16.23 0.00 11.80
CA LEU A 89 -14.88 -0.54 11.81
C LEU A 89 -14.56 -1.31 10.53
N ARG A 90 -15.51 -2.14 10.05
CA ARG A 90 -15.36 -2.91 8.81
C ARG A 90 -15.23 -1.99 7.60
N TYR A 91 -16.08 -0.95 7.49
CA TYR A 91 -16.01 0.01 6.39
C TYR A 91 -14.77 0.92 6.46
N ILE A 92 -14.32 1.32 7.66
CA ILE A 92 -13.05 2.06 7.82
C ILE A 92 -11.89 1.18 7.33
N HIS A 93 -11.86 -0.10 7.69
CA HIS A 93 -10.79 -1.00 7.28
C HIS A 93 -10.81 -1.28 5.77
N MET A 94 -11.95 -1.62 5.22
CA MET A 94 -12.10 -1.93 3.79
C MET A 94 -11.79 -0.73 2.90
N ASN A 95 -12.41 0.43 3.16
CA ASN A 95 -12.15 1.65 2.41
C ASN A 95 -10.75 2.20 2.72
N GLY A 96 -10.27 2.01 3.96
CA GLY A 96 -8.93 2.39 4.37
C GLY A 96 -7.84 1.73 3.52
N ALA A 97 -8.02 0.49 3.09
CA ALA A 97 -7.10 -0.17 2.17
C ALA A 97 -7.01 0.59 0.84
N SER A 98 -8.14 0.92 0.22
CA SER A 98 -8.19 1.71 -1.01
C SER A 98 -7.55 3.10 -0.85
N PHE A 99 -7.87 3.81 0.22
CA PHE A 99 -7.29 5.13 0.50
C PHE A 99 -5.78 5.06 0.79
N PHE A 100 -5.32 3.97 1.40
CA PHE A 100 -3.90 3.74 1.63
C PHE A 100 -3.15 3.60 0.29
N PHE A 101 -3.68 2.83 -0.65
CA PHE A 101 -3.09 2.74 -1.99
C PHE A 101 -3.13 4.06 -2.76
N ILE A 102 -4.21 4.84 -2.69
CA ILE A 102 -4.27 6.18 -3.29
C ILE A 102 -3.13 7.05 -2.75
N VAL A 103 -2.99 7.11 -1.43
CA VAL A 103 -1.96 7.93 -0.77
C VAL A 103 -0.55 7.47 -1.16
N VAL A 104 -0.29 6.16 -1.15
CA VAL A 104 1.03 5.60 -1.46
C VAL A 104 1.36 5.77 -2.94
N TYR A 105 0.42 5.58 -3.86
CA TYR A 105 0.66 5.82 -5.28
C TYR A 105 0.99 7.29 -5.57
N ILE A 106 0.28 8.24 -4.97
CA ILE A 106 0.62 9.66 -5.10
C ILE A 106 2.01 9.94 -4.51
N HIS A 107 2.35 9.30 -3.38
CA HIS A 107 3.66 9.40 -2.77
C HIS A 107 4.78 8.88 -3.69
N ILE A 108 4.56 7.76 -4.37
CA ILE A 108 5.49 7.19 -5.36
C ILE A 108 5.60 8.11 -6.58
N PHE A 109 4.48 8.53 -7.16
CA PHE A 109 4.49 9.44 -8.31
C PHE A 109 5.17 10.78 -7.99
N ARG A 110 4.99 11.31 -6.77
CA ARG A 110 5.75 12.47 -6.29
C ARG A 110 7.25 12.17 -6.28
N GLY A 111 7.63 10.99 -5.78
CA GLY A 111 9.03 10.55 -5.79
C GLY A 111 9.62 10.47 -7.19
N LEU A 112 8.88 9.91 -8.15
CA LEU A 112 9.26 9.83 -9.56
C LEU A 112 9.36 11.23 -10.20
N TYR A 113 8.34 12.07 -10.02
CA TYR A 113 8.29 13.40 -10.63
C TYR A 113 9.44 14.30 -10.18
N TYR A 114 9.75 14.31 -8.90
CA TYR A 114 10.79 15.18 -8.34
C TYR A 114 12.17 14.51 -8.21
N GLY A 115 12.30 13.26 -8.68
CA GLY A 115 13.57 12.52 -8.64
C GLY A 115 14.06 12.22 -7.22
N SER A 116 13.13 11.93 -6.30
CA SER A 116 13.46 11.66 -4.89
C SER A 116 14.18 10.33 -4.67
N TYR A 117 14.25 9.49 -5.69
CA TYR A 117 14.98 8.20 -5.70
C TYR A 117 16.48 8.35 -5.99
N LYS A 118 16.93 9.53 -6.44
CA LYS A 118 18.34 9.76 -6.83
C LYS A 118 19.25 9.94 -5.61
N ALA A 119 20.54 9.74 -5.87
CA ALA A 119 21.59 9.90 -4.85
C ALA A 119 21.41 11.19 -4.02
N PRO A 120 21.57 11.09 -2.71
CA PRO A 120 21.99 9.96 -1.86
C PRO A 120 20.80 9.20 -1.22
N ARG A 121 19.62 9.16 -1.87
CA ARG A 121 18.36 8.63 -1.32
C ARG A 121 17.95 7.28 -1.89
N GLU A 122 18.89 6.52 -2.47
CA GLU A 122 18.64 5.22 -3.10
C GLU A 122 18.06 4.22 -2.10
N ILE A 123 18.65 4.10 -0.92
CA ILE A 123 18.17 3.18 0.13
C ILE A 123 16.78 3.59 0.63
N LEU A 124 16.54 4.90 0.79
CA LEU A 124 15.21 5.42 1.12
C LEU A 124 14.16 4.96 0.11
N TRP A 125 14.48 5.03 -1.18
CA TRP A 125 13.60 4.60 -2.26
C TRP A 125 13.37 3.09 -2.27
N ILE A 126 14.44 2.28 -2.12
CA ILE A 126 14.37 0.82 -2.07
C ILE A 126 13.49 0.35 -0.92
N LEU A 127 13.65 0.92 0.27
CA LEU A 127 12.78 0.63 1.41
C LEU A 127 11.32 0.98 1.10
N GLY A 128 11.07 2.08 0.38
CA GLY A 128 9.74 2.44 -0.11
C GLY A 128 9.13 1.40 -1.05
N VAL A 129 9.92 0.88 -2.00
CA VAL A 129 9.46 -0.19 -2.92
C VAL A 129 9.20 -1.49 -2.17
N LEU A 130 10.03 -1.82 -1.17
CA LEU A 130 9.80 -2.97 -0.30
C LEU A 130 8.50 -2.82 0.51
N ILE A 131 8.22 -1.62 1.04
CA ILE A 131 6.94 -1.33 1.71
C ILE A 131 5.77 -1.54 0.75
N LEU A 132 5.86 -1.08 -0.51
CA LEU A 132 4.82 -1.29 -1.51
C LEU A 132 4.54 -2.79 -1.71
N LEU A 133 5.57 -3.63 -1.88
CA LEU A 133 5.42 -5.08 -2.05
C LEU A 133 4.76 -5.74 -0.83
N LEU A 134 5.22 -5.38 0.38
CA LEU A 134 4.63 -5.88 1.62
C LEU A 134 3.16 -5.44 1.77
N MET A 135 2.86 -4.20 1.38
CA MET A 135 1.51 -3.65 1.39
C MET A 135 0.59 -4.37 0.39
N MET A 136 1.08 -4.65 -0.83
CA MET A 136 0.36 -5.44 -1.84
C MET A 136 0.06 -6.86 -1.32
N ALA A 137 1.05 -7.53 -0.75
CA ALA A 137 0.86 -8.86 -0.15
C ALA A 137 -0.14 -8.84 1.00
N THR A 138 -0.05 -7.84 1.89
CA THR A 138 -0.97 -7.66 3.02
C THR A 138 -2.40 -7.45 2.53
N ALA A 139 -2.61 -6.55 1.56
CA ALA A 139 -3.94 -6.24 1.03
C ALA A 139 -4.57 -7.45 0.30
N PHE A 140 -3.78 -8.16 -0.50
CA PHE A 140 -4.25 -9.39 -1.17
C PHE A 140 -4.73 -10.43 -0.16
N MET A 141 -3.92 -10.75 0.84
CA MET A 141 -4.33 -11.71 1.88
C MET A 141 -5.55 -11.23 2.66
N GLY A 142 -5.64 -9.92 2.97
CA GLY A 142 -6.78 -9.32 3.65
C GLY A 142 -8.08 -9.40 2.85
N TYR A 143 -8.00 -9.29 1.53
CA TYR A 143 -9.16 -9.43 0.65
C TYR A 143 -9.71 -10.87 0.60
N VAL A 144 -8.88 -11.86 0.86
CA VAL A 144 -9.29 -13.26 0.93
C VAL A 144 -10.10 -13.57 2.20
N LEU A 145 -9.87 -12.87 3.30
CA LEU A 145 -10.43 -13.18 4.62
C LEU A 145 -11.96 -13.17 4.71
N PRO A 146 -12.72 -12.28 4.03
CA PRO A 146 -14.18 -12.32 4.06
C PRO A 146 -14.78 -13.62 3.49
N TRP A 147 -14.02 -14.38 2.74
CA TRP A 147 -14.42 -15.65 2.15
C TRP A 147 -15.70 -15.56 1.30
N GLY A 148 -15.83 -14.45 0.56
CA GLY A 148 -16.82 -14.28 -0.50
C GLY A 148 -16.35 -14.88 -1.83
N GLN A 149 -17.19 -14.81 -2.87
CA GLN A 149 -16.86 -15.34 -4.19
C GLN A 149 -15.58 -14.73 -4.77
N MET A 150 -15.40 -13.39 -4.69
CA MET A 150 -14.17 -12.77 -5.17
C MET A 150 -12.95 -13.07 -4.29
N SER A 151 -13.14 -13.26 -2.99
CA SER A 151 -12.09 -13.69 -2.07
C SER A 151 -11.52 -15.06 -2.47
N PHE A 152 -12.38 -16.03 -2.66
CA PHE A 152 -12.01 -17.41 -3.00
C PHE A 152 -11.39 -17.51 -4.41
N TRP A 153 -12.09 -16.99 -5.41
CA TRP A 153 -11.64 -17.09 -6.79
C TRP A 153 -10.44 -16.20 -7.09
N GLY A 154 -10.36 -15.02 -6.45
CA GLY A 154 -9.16 -14.18 -6.48
C GLY A 154 -7.95 -14.87 -5.88
N ALA A 155 -8.10 -15.55 -4.73
CA ALA A 155 -7.05 -16.36 -4.13
C ALA A 155 -6.60 -17.48 -5.09
N THR A 156 -7.54 -18.21 -5.67
CA THR A 156 -7.26 -19.31 -6.60
C THR A 156 -6.45 -18.84 -7.81
N VAL A 157 -6.89 -17.76 -8.48
CA VAL A 157 -6.23 -17.24 -9.69
C VAL A 157 -4.84 -16.68 -9.35
N ILE A 158 -4.72 -15.82 -8.34
CA ILE A 158 -3.46 -15.13 -8.05
C ILE A 158 -2.39 -16.11 -7.52
N THR A 159 -2.77 -17.03 -6.65
CA THR A 159 -1.80 -18.02 -6.15
C THR A 159 -1.40 -19.03 -7.23
N ASN A 160 -2.29 -19.36 -8.14
CA ASN A 160 -1.96 -20.22 -9.27
C ASN A 160 -0.98 -19.58 -10.28
N LEU A 161 -0.75 -18.25 -10.23
CA LEU A 161 0.28 -17.64 -11.08
C LEU A 161 1.68 -18.19 -10.78
N PHE A 162 1.95 -18.62 -9.56
CA PHE A 162 3.25 -19.23 -9.21
C PHE A 162 3.50 -20.54 -9.96
N SER A 163 2.48 -21.27 -10.43
CA SER A 163 2.67 -22.48 -11.24
C SER A 163 3.35 -22.21 -12.60
N ALA A 164 3.42 -20.93 -13.03
CA ALA A 164 4.19 -20.54 -14.20
C ALA A 164 5.70 -20.68 -14.02
N ILE A 165 6.20 -20.76 -12.78
CA ILE A 165 7.65 -20.90 -12.50
C ILE A 165 8.08 -22.32 -12.86
N PRO A 166 9.04 -22.49 -13.80
CA PRO A 166 9.49 -23.81 -14.21
C PRO A 166 10.04 -24.62 -13.04
N LEU A 167 9.82 -25.93 -13.05
CA LEU A 167 10.32 -26.94 -12.12
C LEU A 167 9.71 -26.88 -10.70
N VAL A 168 9.50 -25.72 -10.11
CA VAL A 168 9.08 -25.59 -8.71
C VAL A 168 7.70 -24.99 -8.52
N GLY A 169 7.10 -24.47 -9.58
CA GLY A 169 5.84 -23.70 -9.51
C GLY A 169 4.69 -24.46 -8.87
N GLU A 170 4.43 -25.69 -9.29
CA GLU A 170 3.37 -26.55 -8.73
C GLU A 170 3.60 -26.84 -7.23
N SER A 171 4.87 -27.06 -6.84
CA SER A 171 5.22 -27.29 -5.43
C SER A 171 4.98 -26.03 -4.59
N ILE A 172 5.26 -24.84 -5.14
CA ILE A 172 4.97 -23.55 -4.47
C ILE A 172 3.47 -23.36 -4.29
N VAL A 173 2.67 -23.65 -5.33
CA VAL A 173 1.20 -23.52 -5.26
C VAL A 173 0.63 -24.47 -4.21
N THR A 174 1.00 -25.75 -4.26
CA THR A 174 0.58 -26.77 -3.28
C THR A 174 0.98 -26.37 -1.85
N TRP A 175 2.19 -25.83 -1.68
CA TRP A 175 2.63 -25.33 -0.38
C TRP A 175 1.84 -24.10 0.07
N LEU A 176 1.54 -23.12 -0.82
CA LEU A 176 0.73 -21.95 -0.49
C LEU A 176 -0.69 -22.34 -0.07
N TRP A 177 -1.33 -23.23 -0.83
CA TRP A 177 -2.67 -23.69 -0.52
C TRP A 177 -2.72 -24.57 0.74
N GLY A 178 -1.64 -25.29 1.02
CA GLY A 178 -1.59 -26.32 2.07
C GLY A 178 -2.36 -27.58 1.71
N GLY A 179 -2.55 -27.81 0.41
CA GLY A 179 -3.29 -28.89 -0.20
C GLY A 179 -3.33 -28.73 -1.72
N PHE A 180 -4.27 -29.40 -2.37
CA PHE A 180 -4.41 -29.39 -3.84
C PHE A 180 -5.41 -28.34 -4.34
N SER A 181 -6.05 -27.61 -3.44
CA SER A 181 -6.99 -26.53 -3.73
C SER A 181 -6.91 -25.44 -2.66
N VAL A 182 -7.44 -24.26 -2.97
CA VAL A 182 -7.69 -23.20 -1.99
C VAL A 182 -8.77 -23.70 -1.01
N ASP A 183 -8.43 -23.77 0.28
CA ASP A 183 -9.28 -24.35 1.31
C ASP A 183 -8.89 -23.80 2.69
N ASN A 184 -9.39 -24.40 3.76
CA ASN A 184 -9.16 -23.97 5.13
C ASN A 184 -7.69 -23.74 5.51
N PRO A 185 -6.71 -24.57 5.11
CA PRO A 185 -5.29 -24.28 5.36
C PRO A 185 -4.82 -22.97 4.71
N THR A 186 -5.32 -22.66 3.50
CA THR A 186 -5.02 -21.40 2.80
C THR A 186 -5.53 -20.21 3.60
N LEU A 187 -6.80 -20.24 4.01
CA LEU A 187 -7.43 -19.17 4.76
C LEU A 187 -6.72 -18.89 6.08
N ASN A 188 -6.35 -19.94 6.83
CA ASN A 188 -5.62 -19.80 8.09
C ASN A 188 -4.23 -19.18 7.92
N ARG A 189 -3.49 -19.59 6.88
CA ARG A 189 -2.17 -19.01 6.56
C ARG A 189 -2.30 -17.54 6.17
N PHE A 190 -3.30 -17.21 5.35
CA PHE A 190 -3.52 -15.83 4.92
C PHE A 190 -3.97 -14.94 6.07
N PHE A 191 -4.80 -15.42 6.98
CA PHE A 191 -5.14 -14.70 8.20
C PHE A 191 -3.89 -14.43 9.05
N SER A 192 -3.07 -15.44 9.31
CA SER A 192 -1.85 -15.31 10.13
C SER A 192 -0.87 -14.31 9.50
N LEU A 193 -0.62 -14.41 8.20
CA LEU A 193 0.29 -13.51 7.49
C LEU A 193 -0.29 -12.10 7.37
N HIS A 194 -1.59 -11.94 7.08
CA HIS A 194 -2.24 -10.63 7.05
C HIS A 194 -2.14 -9.91 8.39
N PHE A 195 -2.27 -10.65 9.50
CA PHE A 195 -2.15 -10.09 10.84
C PHE A 195 -0.70 -9.65 11.17
N VAL A 196 0.30 -10.42 10.75
CA VAL A 196 1.73 -10.18 11.08
C VAL A 196 2.36 -9.13 10.17
N LEU A 197 2.09 -9.15 8.86
CA LEU A 197 2.76 -8.30 7.88
C LEU A 197 2.65 -6.79 8.16
N PRO A 198 1.54 -6.23 8.65
CA PRO A 198 1.48 -4.82 9.03
C PRO A 198 2.55 -4.40 10.05
N PHE A 199 2.91 -5.27 10.98
CA PHE A 199 3.98 -5.00 11.96
C PHE A 199 5.37 -5.07 11.31
N VAL A 200 5.56 -5.95 10.33
CA VAL A 200 6.77 -5.96 9.50
C VAL A 200 6.85 -4.66 8.69
N ILE A 201 5.73 -4.20 8.10
CA ILE A 201 5.67 -2.90 7.41
C ILE A 201 6.07 -1.77 8.36
N VAL A 202 5.58 -1.73 9.61
CA VAL A 202 6.00 -0.72 10.61
C VAL A 202 7.51 -0.75 10.81
N GLY A 203 8.12 -1.93 10.93
CA GLY A 203 9.59 -2.07 11.04
C GLY A 203 10.33 -1.47 9.85
N VAL A 204 9.88 -1.76 8.62
CA VAL A 204 10.47 -1.21 7.40
C VAL A 204 10.22 0.29 7.27
N VAL A 205 9.04 0.79 7.70
CA VAL A 205 8.72 2.24 7.74
C VAL A 205 9.65 2.97 8.69
N ILE A 206 9.97 2.40 9.86
CA ILE A 206 10.97 2.98 10.77
C ILE A 206 12.32 3.12 10.07
N LEU A 207 12.79 2.08 9.37
CA LEU A 207 14.03 2.16 8.60
C LEU A 207 13.95 3.19 7.45
N HIS A 208 12.81 3.30 6.79
CA HIS A 208 12.54 4.31 5.75
C HIS A 208 12.64 5.73 6.32
N LEU A 209 12.09 5.98 7.51
CA LEU A 209 12.21 7.27 8.19
C LEU A 209 13.64 7.56 8.66
N VAL A 210 14.37 6.56 9.17
CA VAL A 210 15.79 6.70 9.53
C VAL A 210 16.61 7.09 8.30
N ALA A 211 16.38 6.44 7.15
CA ALA A 211 17.05 6.79 5.90
C ALA A 211 16.68 8.20 5.41
N LEU A 212 15.42 8.63 5.60
CA LEU A 212 14.97 9.99 5.29
C LEU A 212 15.71 11.02 6.16
N HIS A 213 15.79 10.79 7.46
CA HIS A 213 16.40 11.72 8.39
C HIS A 213 17.91 11.85 8.20
N ARG A 214 18.56 10.82 7.66
CA ARG A 214 20.01 10.82 7.39
C ARG A 214 20.42 11.90 6.38
N PHE A 215 19.64 12.08 5.30
CA PHE A 215 19.98 12.99 4.19
C PHE A 215 18.97 14.13 4.01
N GLY A 216 17.90 14.13 4.78
CA GLY A 216 16.81 15.09 4.66
C GLY A 216 15.92 14.87 3.43
N SER A 217 14.81 15.60 3.40
CA SER A 217 13.85 15.54 2.30
C SER A 217 14.42 16.16 1.02
N ASN A 218 14.12 15.58 -0.13
CA ASN A 218 14.20 16.25 -1.42
C ASN A 218 13.20 17.42 -1.45
N ASN A 219 13.27 18.27 -2.47
CA ASN A 219 12.37 19.40 -2.64
C ASN A 219 11.96 19.60 -4.12
N PRO A 220 10.97 20.46 -4.42
CA PRO A 220 10.43 20.60 -5.78
C PRO A 220 11.43 21.00 -6.85
N ILE A 221 12.46 21.75 -6.51
CA ILE A 221 13.50 22.18 -7.47
C ILE A 221 14.64 21.16 -7.61
N GLY A 222 14.71 20.14 -6.71
CA GLY A 222 15.73 19.10 -6.77
C GLY A 222 17.15 19.55 -6.40
N ILE A 223 17.31 20.72 -5.78
CA ILE A 223 18.60 21.26 -5.32
C ILE A 223 18.71 21.03 -3.82
N ASP A 224 19.82 20.44 -3.38
CA ASP A 224 20.04 20.19 -1.95
C ASP A 224 20.13 21.50 -1.16
N VAL A 225 19.63 21.44 0.08
CA VAL A 225 19.75 22.52 1.06
C VAL A 225 21.22 22.85 1.30
N LYS A 226 21.58 24.12 1.19
CA LYS A 226 22.96 24.60 1.37
C LYS A 226 23.24 25.17 2.77
N GLY A 227 22.20 25.55 3.50
CA GLY A 227 22.35 26.12 4.82
C GLY A 227 21.01 26.40 5.51
N LYS A 228 21.09 26.98 6.72
CA LYS A 228 19.90 27.27 7.53
C LYS A 228 18.89 28.22 6.85
N GLN A 229 19.35 29.07 5.93
CA GLN A 229 18.50 30.01 5.18
C GLN A 229 17.51 29.27 4.23
N ASP A 230 17.78 28.02 3.90
CA ASP A 230 16.95 27.22 2.98
C ASP A 230 15.97 26.31 3.73
N THR A 231 16.02 26.30 5.06
CA THR A 231 15.19 25.44 5.91
C THR A 231 14.36 26.23 6.91
N ILE A 232 13.31 25.59 7.38
CA ILE A 232 12.53 25.96 8.56
C ILE A 232 12.37 24.73 9.46
N PRO A 233 12.13 24.90 10.77
CA PRO A 233 11.78 23.77 11.64
C PRO A 233 10.54 23.04 11.14
N PHE A 234 10.48 21.73 11.31
CA PHE A 234 9.29 20.96 10.94
C PHE A 234 8.06 21.44 11.73
N HIS A 235 8.17 21.55 13.06
CA HIS A 235 7.13 22.14 13.88
C HIS A 235 7.41 23.63 14.14
N PRO A 236 6.40 24.51 14.02
CA PRO A 236 4.99 24.26 13.73
C PRO A 236 4.62 24.25 12.24
N TYR A 237 5.54 24.61 11.34
CA TYR A 237 5.20 24.94 9.95
C TYR A 237 4.63 23.75 9.18
N TYR A 238 5.35 22.63 9.10
CA TYR A 238 4.90 21.45 8.37
C TYR A 238 3.93 20.63 9.17
N THR A 239 3.97 20.66 10.51
CA THR A 239 2.95 20.04 11.36
C THR A 239 1.55 20.62 11.08
N ILE A 240 1.44 21.95 10.98
CA ILE A 240 0.16 22.62 10.66
C ILE A 240 -0.28 22.28 9.22
N LYS A 241 0.66 22.27 8.30
CA LYS A 241 0.40 21.91 6.90
C LYS A 241 -0.06 20.46 6.75
N ASP A 242 0.57 19.53 7.47
CA ASP A 242 0.16 18.13 7.52
C ASP A 242 -1.21 17.97 8.19
N LEU A 243 -1.50 18.72 9.25
CA LEU A 243 -2.81 18.70 9.89
C LEU A 243 -3.91 19.19 8.95
N PHE A 244 -3.66 20.23 8.16
CA PHE A 244 -4.60 20.66 7.12
C PHE A 244 -4.80 19.57 6.05
N GLY A 245 -3.72 18.98 5.54
CA GLY A 245 -3.79 17.88 4.60
C GLY A 245 -4.55 16.66 5.16
N LEU A 246 -4.33 16.34 6.43
CA LEU A 246 -5.07 15.30 7.15
C LEU A 246 -6.56 15.64 7.28
N SER A 247 -6.92 16.89 7.55
CA SER A 247 -8.32 17.30 7.66
C SER A 247 -9.06 17.12 6.33
N VAL A 248 -8.44 17.51 5.22
CA VAL A 248 -8.98 17.29 3.87
C VAL A 248 -9.12 15.79 3.57
N PHE A 249 -8.07 15.02 3.83
CA PHE A 249 -8.08 13.57 3.65
C PHE A 249 -9.17 12.90 4.49
N ALA A 250 -9.26 13.24 5.78
CA ALA A 250 -10.25 12.67 6.69
C ALA A 250 -11.69 13.01 6.26
N THR A 251 -11.93 14.21 5.71
CA THR A 251 -13.24 14.59 5.18
C THR A 251 -13.63 13.72 3.99
N ILE A 252 -12.73 13.53 3.02
CA ILE A 252 -12.99 12.70 1.83
C ILE A 252 -13.14 11.23 2.24
N PHE A 253 -12.29 10.74 3.13
CA PHE A 253 -12.36 9.38 3.65
C PHE A 253 -13.68 9.12 4.41
N ALA A 254 -14.09 10.05 5.30
CA ALA A 254 -15.35 9.96 6.00
C ALA A 254 -16.55 9.98 5.01
N ALA A 255 -16.50 10.82 3.98
CA ALA A 255 -17.53 10.82 2.94
C ALA A 255 -17.62 9.45 2.24
N ALA A 256 -16.50 8.81 1.91
CA ALA A 256 -16.50 7.47 1.35
C ALA A 256 -17.11 6.44 2.31
N VAL A 257 -16.69 6.44 3.58
CA VAL A 257 -17.15 5.47 4.60
C VAL A 257 -18.65 5.61 4.90
N PHE A 258 -19.17 6.85 4.99
CA PHE A 258 -20.55 7.08 5.43
C PHE A 258 -21.56 7.14 4.28
N PHE A 259 -21.17 7.57 3.08
CA PHE A 259 -22.10 7.76 1.97
C PHE A 259 -21.90 6.79 0.80
N PHE A 260 -20.68 6.28 0.61
CA PHE A 260 -20.34 5.42 -0.53
C PHE A 260 -19.48 4.20 -0.12
N PRO A 261 -19.82 3.47 0.98
CA PRO A 261 -18.93 2.47 1.58
C PRO A 261 -18.59 1.30 0.66
N ASN A 262 -19.45 0.98 -0.30
CA ASN A 262 -19.30 -0.16 -1.20
C ASN A 262 -18.79 0.22 -2.60
N PHE A 263 -18.56 1.52 -2.88
CA PHE A 263 -18.21 2.02 -4.21
C PHE A 263 -16.90 1.42 -4.75
N MET A 264 -15.94 1.16 -3.88
CA MET A 264 -14.63 0.60 -4.25
C MET A 264 -14.53 -0.92 -4.06
N GLY A 265 -15.63 -1.59 -3.69
CA GLY A 265 -15.71 -3.04 -3.51
C GLY A 265 -16.39 -3.74 -4.67
N HIS A 266 -16.28 -5.09 -4.73
CA HIS A 266 -16.94 -5.91 -5.74
C HIS A 266 -18.21 -6.54 -5.17
N PRO A 267 -19.38 -6.45 -5.88
CA PRO A 267 -20.66 -6.96 -5.37
C PRO A 267 -20.66 -8.48 -5.13
N ASP A 268 -19.99 -9.28 -5.97
CA ASP A 268 -19.92 -10.72 -5.78
C ASP A 268 -19.20 -11.16 -4.50
N ASN A 269 -18.44 -10.27 -3.86
CA ASN A 269 -17.80 -10.58 -2.58
C ASN A 269 -18.75 -10.51 -1.37
N TYR A 270 -20.02 -10.13 -1.59
CA TYR A 270 -21.12 -10.22 -0.63
C TYR A 270 -21.92 -11.54 -0.78
N ILE A 271 -21.46 -12.46 -1.64
CA ILE A 271 -22.00 -13.80 -1.81
C ILE A 271 -20.97 -14.77 -1.19
N PRO A 272 -21.40 -15.72 -0.31
CA PRO A 272 -20.48 -16.72 0.25
C PRO A 272 -19.72 -17.48 -0.82
N ALA A 273 -18.47 -17.81 -0.56
CA ALA A 273 -17.62 -18.55 -1.49
C ALA A 273 -18.25 -19.92 -1.86
N ASN A 274 -18.37 -20.18 -3.15
CA ASN A 274 -18.80 -21.47 -3.68
C ASN A 274 -17.78 -21.96 -4.72
N PRO A 275 -17.00 -23.00 -4.42
CA PRO A 275 -16.00 -23.53 -5.34
C PRO A 275 -16.59 -24.20 -6.59
N MET A 276 -17.90 -24.50 -6.59
CA MET A 276 -18.59 -25.11 -7.72
C MET A 276 -19.19 -24.09 -8.70
N VAL A 277 -19.15 -22.81 -8.38
CA VAL A 277 -19.73 -21.73 -9.20
C VAL A 277 -18.69 -20.66 -9.46
N THR A 278 -18.13 -20.66 -10.65
CA THR A 278 -17.16 -19.64 -11.06
C THR A 278 -17.90 -18.34 -11.41
N PRO A 279 -17.52 -17.19 -10.83
CA PRO A 279 -18.06 -15.89 -11.23
C PRO A 279 -17.78 -15.59 -12.71
N ALA A 280 -18.66 -14.82 -13.35
CA ALA A 280 -18.51 -14.43 -14.76
C ALA A 280 -17.21 -13.62 -14.99
N HIS A 281 -16.79 -12.85 -13.99
CA HIS A 281 -15.57 -12.05 -14.03
C HIS A 281 -14.82 -12.17 -12.72
N ILE A 282 -13.58 -12.66 -12.75
CA ILE A 282 -12.68 -12.68 -11.61
C ILE A 282 -11.68 -11.54 -11.80
N VAL A 283 -11.87 -10.46 -11.08
CA VAL A 283 -11.01 -9.27 -11.15
C VAL A 283 -10.42 -8.97 -9.76
N PRO A 284 -9.15 -8.54 -9.68
CA PRO A 284 -8.58 -8.10 -8.42
C PRO A 284 -9.13 -6.72 -8.04
N GLU A 285 -8.84 -6.29 -6.81
CA GLU A 285 -9.13 -4.94 -6.35
C GLU A 285 -8.49 -3.89 -7.27
N TRP A 286 -9.15 -2.74 -7.43
CA TRP A 286 -8.81 -1.68 -8.40
C TRP A 286 -7.32 -1.28 -8.37
N TYR A 287 -6.69 -1.28 -7.19
CA TYR A 287 -5.28 -0.90 -7.04
C TYR A 287 -4.29 -1.93 -7.59
N PHE A 288 -4.74 -3.12 -7.94
CA PHE A 288 -3.96 -4.14 -8.66
C PHE A 288 -4.20 -4.14 -10.17
N LEU A 289 -5.25 -3.48 -10.65
CA LEU A 289 -5.65 -3.53 -12.07
C LEU A 289 -4.53 -3.15 -13.05
N PRO A 290 -3.68 -2.13 -12.81
CA PRO A 290 -2.57 -1.84 -13.73
C PRO A 290 -1.60 -3.01 -13.89
N PHE A 291 -1.31 -3.74 -12.83
CA PHE A 291 -0.45 -4.92 -12.86
C PHE A 291 -1.17 -6.12 -13.50
N TYR A 292 -2.44 -6.29 -13.21
CA TYR A 292 -3.28 -7.30 -13.82
C TYR A 292 -3.41 -7.10 -15.33
N ALA A 293 -3.54 -5.86 -15.80
CA ALA A 293 -3.57 -5.54 -17.22
C ALA A 293 -2.26 -5.93 -17.93
N ILE A 294 -1.10 -5.67 -17.31
CA ILE A 294 0.19 -6.11 -17.83
C ILE A 294 0.23 -7.65 -17.93
N LEU A 295 -0.21 -8.35 -16.90
CA LEU A 295 -0.31 -9.82 -16.89
C LEU A 295 -1.14 -10.33 -18.05
N ARG A 296 -2.32 -9.75 -18.28
CA ARG A 296 -3.28 -10.17 -19.30
C ARG A 296 -2.90 -9.77 -20.73
N ALA A 297 -2.08 -8.73 -20.89
CA ALA A 297 -1.62 -8.28 -22.20
C ALA A 297 -0.71 -9.29 -22.92
N ILE A 298 -0.14 -10.25 -22.19
CA ILE A 298 0.78 -11.25 -22.73
C ILE A 298 0.11 -12.60 -22.70
N PRO A 299 -0.07 -13.27 -23.86
CA PRO A 299 -0.79 -14.54 -23.94
C PRO A 299 -0.11 -15.70 -23.19
N ASP A 300 1.25 -15.68 -23.14
CA ASP A 300 2.01 -16.69 -22.39
C ASP A 300 1.97 -16.40 -20.88
N LYS A 301 1.60 -17.40 -20.06
CA LYS A 301 1.47 -17.28 -18.62
C LYS A 301 2.77 -16.87 -17.93
N LEU A 302 3.89 -17.50 -18.28
CA LEU A 302 5.19 -17.16 -17.72
C LEU A 302 5.63 -15.74 -18.11
N GLY A 303 5.47 -15.39 -19.39
CA GLY A 303 5.74 -14.05 -19.91
C GLY A 303 4.91 -13.00 -19.18
N GLY A 304 3.60 -13.21 -19.04
CA GLY A 304 2.72 -12.29 -18.30
C GLY A 304 3.17 -12.06 -16.86
N VAL A 305 3.51 -13.15 -16.16
CA VAL A 305 4.03 -13.09 -14.77
C VAL A 305 5.36 -12.32 -14.71
N LEU A 306 6.28 -12.60 -15.61
CA LEU A 306 7.60 -11.92 -15.66
C LEU A 306 7.46 -10.42 -15.93
N PHE A 307 6.58 -10.01 -16.86
CA PHE A 307 6.36 -8.60 -17.15
C PHE A 307 5.63 -7.87 -16.02
N MET A 308 4.64 -8.50 -15.40
CA MET A 308 3.95 -7.96 -14.22
C MET A 308 4.91 -7.71 -13.05
N PHE A 309 5.72 -8.70 -12.68
CA PHE A 309 6.74 -8.51 -11.66
C PHE A 309 7.84 -7.55 -12.10
N GLY A 310 8.25 -7.60 -13.37
CA GLY A 310 9.23 -6.70 -13.96
C GLY A 310 8.84 -5.23 -13.83
N ALA A 311 7.55 -4.90 -13.96
CA ALA A 311 7.03 -3.55 -13.78
C ALA A 311 7.26 -3.01 -12.35
N ILE A 312 7.27 -3.89 -11.35
CA ILE A 312 7.59 -3.51 -9.97
C ILE A 312 9.11 -3.54 -9.75
N MET A 313 9.79 -4.57 -10.25
CA MET A 313 11.23 -4.75 -10.04
C MET A 313 12.06 -3.64 -10.67
N VAL A 314 11.60 -3.04 -11.78
CA VAL A 314 12.28 -1.88 -12.39
C VAL A 314 12.40 -0.70 -11.43
N LEU A 315 11.46 -0.55 -10.48
CA LEU A 315 11.52 0.51 -9.47
C LEU A 315 12.72 0.34 -8.54
N PHE A 316 13.15 -0.89 -8.21
CA PHE A 316 14.33 -1.12 -7.38
C PHE A 316 15.60 -0.63 -8.03
N VAL A 317 15.73 -0.80 -9.36
CA VAL A 317 16.96 -0.46 -10.10
C VAL A 317 16.92 0.96 -10.69
N LEU A 318 15.78 1.65 -10.61
CA LEU A 318 15.59 3.00 -11.15
C LEU A 318 16.64 4.02 -10.71
N PRO A 319 17.11 4.04 -9.43
CA PRO A 319 18.15 4.97 -9.00
C PRO A 319 19.44 4.91 -9.84
N TRP A 320 19.77 3.75 -10.35
CA TRP A 320 20.97 3.51 -11.16
C TRP A 320 20.71 3.58 -12.67
N LEU A 321 19.48 3.41 -13.11
CA LEU A 321 19.08 3.55 -14.51
C LEU A 321 19.02 5.02 -14.93
N ASP A 322 18.52 5.90 -14.08
CA ASP A 322 18.42 7.33 -14.37
C ASP A 322 19.73 8.07 -14.02
N LYS A 323 20.63 8.16 -14.98
CA LYS A 323 21.94 8.79 -14.86
C LYS A 323 21.95 10.33 -14.93
N SER A 324 20.79 10.98 -15.14
CA SER A 324 20.73 12.44 -15.20
C SER A 324 21.13 13.09 -13.88
N SER A 325 21.95 14.12 -13.89
CA SER A 325 22.31 14.91 -12.70
C SER A 325 21.15 15.80 -12.23
N VAL A 326 20.20 16.12 -13.13
CA VAL A 326 19.02 16.92 -12.81
C VAL A 326 17.96 16.01 -12.18
N ARG A 327 17.49 16.33 -10.97
CA ARG A 327 16.51 15.52 -10.23
C ARG A 327 15.07 15.80 -10.68
N SER A 328 14.64 17.05 -10.55
CA SER A 328 13.23 17.41 -10.80
C SER A 328 12.86 17.37 -12.28
N SER A 329 11.76 16.72 -12.60
CA SER A 329 11.19 16.67 -13.95
C SER A 329 10.73 18.04 -14.46
N GLN A 330 10.59 19.04 -13.59
CA GLN A 330 10.31 20.41 -14.00
C GLN A 330 11.37 20.95 -14.99
N PHE A 331 12.61 20.48 -14.85
CA PHE A 331 13.76 20.89 -15.67
C PHE A 331 14.19 19.81 -16.69
N ARG A 332 13.34 18.79 -16.91
CA ARG A 332 13.59 17.64 -17.79
C ARG A 332 12.39 17.41 -18.71
N PRO A 333 12.23 18.17 -19.80
CA PRO A 333 11.00 18.17 -20.60
C PRO A 333 10.63 16.79 -21.17
N LEU A 334 11.58 16.03 -21.70
CA LEU A 334 11.32 14.67 -22.20
C LEU A 334 10.92 13.71 -21.06
N TYR A 335 11.64 13.72 -19.94
CA TYR A 335 11.28 12.89 -18.79
C TYR A 335 9.89 13.24 -18.25
N LYS A 336 9.57 14.54 -18.19
CA LYS A 336 8.25 15.03 -17.80
C LYS A 336 7.13 14.51 -18.71
N LEU A 337 7.39 14.47 -20.02
CA LEU A 337 6.45 13.93 -21.00
C LEU A 337 6.19 12.43 -20.73
N PHE A 338 7.25 11.61 -20.61
CA PHE A 338 7.12 10.19 -20.31
C PHE A 338 6.50 9.92 -18.95
N PHE A 339 6.78 10.76 -17.95
CA PHE A 339 6.12 10.67 -16.65
C PHE A 339 4.60 10.83 -16.76
N TRP A 340 4.13 11.82 -17.53
CA TRP A 340 2.70 12.01 -17.74
C TRP A 340 2.07 10.91 -18.58
N PHE A 341 2.78 10.35 -19.54
CA PHE A 341 2.33 9.15 -20.24
C PHE A 341 2.15 7.98 -19.27
N LEU A 342 3.11 7.74 -18.38
CA LEU A 342 2.98 6.70 -17.35
C LEU A 342 1.74 6.92 -16.46
N VAL A 343 1.50 8.16 -16.02
CA VAL A 343 0.33 8.47 -15.16
C VAL A 343 -0.97 8.22 -15.94
N ILE A 344 -1.06 8.68 -17.19
CA ILE A 344 -2.24 8.47 -18.04
C ILE A 344 -2.43 6.99 -18.30
N ASP A 345 -1.38 6.26 -18.63
CA ASP A 345 -1.42 4.82 -18.87
C ASP A 345 -1.93 4.05 -17.64
N CYS A 346 -1.39 4.34 -16.44
CA CYS A 346 -1.90 3.75 -15.20
C CYS A 346 -3.40 4.03 -14.99
N ILE A 347 -3.87 5.25 -15.27
CA ILE A 347 -5.30 5.60 -15.17
C ILE A 347 -6.12 4.88 -16.23
N CYS A 348 -5.64 4.81 -17.46
CA CYS A 348 -6.30 4.07 -18.53
C CYS A 348 -6.43 2.58 -18.20
N LEU A 349 -5.37 1.97 -17.65
CA LEU A 349 -5.36 0.56 -17.25
C LEU A 349 -6.34 0.27 -16.12
N LEU A 350 -6.60 1.22 -15.22
CA LEU A 350 -7.66 1.09 -14.20
C LEU A 350 -9.05 0.94 -14.83
N TYR A 351 -9.27 1.57 -15.97
CA TYR A 351 -10.57 1.57 -16.64
C TYR A 351 -10.73 0.45 -17.67
N THR A 352 -9.64 0.09 -18.37
CA THR A 352 -9.66 -0.89 -19.47
C THR A 352 -9.37 -2.32 -19.05
N SER A 353 -8.95 -2.55 -17.84
CA SER A 353 -8.77 -3.86 -17.24
C SER A 353 -9.99 -4.17 -16.35
N PRO A 354 -11.01 -4.75 -16.78
CA PRO A 354 -11.27 -5.96 -17.53
C PRO A 354 -11.65 -5.70 -18.99
N SER A 355 -10.90 -6.30 -19.92
CA SER A 355 -11.13 -6.15 -21.34
C SER A 355 -12.41 -6.90 -21.80
N PRO A 356 -13.13 -6.38 -22.79
CA PRO A 356 -14.22 -7.13 -23.45
C PRO A 356 -13.82 -8.54 -23.95
N ARG A 357 -12.53 -8.75 -24.25
CA ARG A 357 -12.00 -10.09 -24.60
C ARG A 357 -12.07 -11.09 -23.45
N ASP A 358 -11.98 -10.63 -22.20
CA ASP A 358 -12.10 -11.50 -21.02
C ASP A 358 -13.53 -12.05 -20.90
N VAL A 359 -14.52 -11.33 -21.46
CA VAL A 359 -15.93 -11.74 -21.51
C VAL A 359 -16.17 -12.81 -22.60
N GLU A 360 -15.46 -12.73 -23.72
CA GLU A 360 -15.62 -13.70 -24.83
C GLU A 360 -14.91 -15.02 -24.55
N GLU A 361 -13.67 -14.97 -24.00
CA GLU A 361 -12.93 -16.21 -23.65
C GLU A 361 -13.62 -17.02 -22.55
N SER A 362 -14.32 -16.37 -21.62
CA SER A 362 -15.09 -17.07 -20.59
C SER A 362 -16.39 -17.72 -21.11
N ARG A 363 -16.83 -17.33 -22.33
CA ARG A 363 -18.02 -17.90 -22.99
C ARG A 363 -17.71 -18.98 -24.01
N MET A 364 -16.44 -19.19 -24.38
CA MET A 364 -16.10 -20.30 -25.25
C MET A 364 -16.09 -21.63 -24.43
N PRO A 365 -16.81 -22.69 -24.88
CA PRO A 365 -16.64 -23.99 -24.32
C PRO A 365 -15.17 -24.41 -24.45
N SER A 366 -14.59 -24.98 -23.40
CA SER A 366 -13.29 -25.64 -23.50
C SER A 366 -13.39 -26.67 -24.63
N SER A 367 -12.78 -26.38 -25.78
CA SER A 367 -12.52 -27.41 -26.78
C SER A 367 -11.55 -28.39 -26.16
N ASP A 368 -11.98 -29.58 -26.01
CA ASP A 368 -11.38 -30.80 -25.48
C ASP A 368 -9.85 -30.92 -25.56
#